data_402790e6f8ff7f982c2170b8157ee129
#
_entry.id   402790e6f8ff7f982c2170b8157ee129
#
_cell.length_a   1.000
_cell.length_b   1.000
_cell.length_c   1.000
_cell.angle_alpha   90.00
_cell.angle_beta   90.00
_cell.angle_gamma   90.00
#
_symmetry.space_group_name_H-M   'P 1'
#
loop_
_entity.id
_entity.type
_entity.pdbx_description
1 polymer ?
#
loop_
_entity_poly.entity_id
_entity_poly.type
_entity_poly.pdbx_seq_one_letter_code
_entity_poly.pdbx_strand_id
1 'polypeptide(L)'
;MKKFLSFLLCIALLIPCFIIPSYAKAETNYPFILVHGLMGWGEYQALDKILPYWGTTTGSVPKFLERRGYDIYAACVGGNSSAWDNACELYAQLTGTRVDYGEAHSEEHGHSRFGRTYKEPLCPTFGQKDKDGNIIKVNLVGHSMGGFNIRLFASILEYGAAEEVRKSGKDVSPFFKGGKGDYIHSIITLAAPHNGALSADKDNDEFINFMLNFFYYFWGILDNTPLRPIWDIQLEHFGLTDYPDDGFDGKFDTELIKELMDSKDTAYYDLTVKGSSELNEKIKMLPDVYYFSYSTECVFEGPITGKYYPEPTMNPMFLLTTSPKLCSYDKTELMGVQIDESWRRNDGIVSTVSSAYPANDPHTDYDENNIQKGIWNVMPLLESTDHTDFMGAFSSPIKVRKFFLELCALPYGLK
;
A
#
# COMPACT_ATOMS: atom_id res chain seq x y z
N MET A 1 7.87 -21.40 -53.99
CA MET A 1 6.50 -21.47 -53.40
C MET A 1 6.42 -22.39 -52.17
N LYS A 2 6.77 -23.68 -52.22
CA LYS A 2 6.65 -24.58 -51.05
C LYS A 2 7.43 -24.12 -49.78
N LYS A 3 8.66 -23.59 -49.91
CA LYS A 3 9.44 -23.09 -48.79
C LYS A 3 8.90 -21.80 -48.17
N PHE A 4 8.22 -20.96 -48.99
CA PHE A 4 7.58 -19.73 -48.49
C PHE A 4 6.28 -20.05 -47.75
N LEU A 5 5.56 -21.06 -48.19
CA LEU A 5 4.33 -21.55 -47.54
C LEU A 5 4.64 -22.21 -46.20
N SER A 6 5.75 -22.95 -46.09
CA SER A 6 6.23 -23.53 -44.81
C SER A 6 6.68 -22.47 -43.81
N PHE A 7 7.27 -21.36 -44.26
CA PHE A 7 7.69 -20.28 -43.40
C PHE A 7 6.48 -19.49 -42.84
N LEU A 8 5.45 -19.26 -43.68
CA LEU A 8 4.18 -18.68 -43.26
C LEU A 8 3.39 -19.58 -42.30
N LEU A 9 3.44 -20.88 -42.46
CA LEU A 9 2.82 -21.86 -41.56
C LEU A 9 3.53 -21.88 -40.17
N CYS A 10 4.85 -21.76 -40.15
CA CYS A 10 5.62 -21.65 -38.91
C CYS A 10 5.35 -20.34 -38.16
N ILE A 11 5.15 -19.21 -38.86
CA ILE A 11 4.76 -17.94 -38.23
C ILE A 11 3.32 -18.02 -37.69
N ALA A 12 2.40 -18.69 -38.37
CA ALA A 12 1.04 -18.89 -37.88
C ALA A 12 0.96 -19.77 -36.63
N LEU A 13 1.92 -20.72 -36.47
CA LEU A 13 2.03 -21.57 -35.27
C LEU A 13 2.74 -20.88 -34.09
N LEU A 14 3.38 -19.73 -34.33
CA LEU A 14 4.05 -18.92 -33.29
C LEU A 14 3.19 -17.74 -32.81
N ILE A 15 1.96 -17.60 -33.32
CA ILE A 15 0.98 -16.72 -32.68
C ILE A 15 0.51 -17.51 -31.45
N PRO A 16 0.98 -17.19 -30.22
CA PRO A 16 0.32 -17.75 -29.06
C PRO A 16 -1.14 -17.31 -29.18
N CYS A 17 -2.05 -18.26 -29.23
CA CYS A 17 -3.43 -17.98 -28.89
C CYS A 17 -3.40 -17.38 -27.49
N PHE A 18 -3.37 -16.07 -27.39
CA PHE A 18 -3.79 -15.41 -26.18
C PHE A 18 -5.24 -15.82 -26.01
N ILE A 19 -5.46 -16.94 -25.33
CA ILE A 19 -6.73 -17.20 -24.70
C ILE A 19 -6.85 -16.05 -23.70
N ILE A 20 -7.50 -14.98 -24.14
CA ILE A 20 -8.01 -13.97 -23.21
C ILE A 20 -8.98 -14.80 -22.39
N PRO A 21 -8.71 -15.03 -21.09
CA PRO A 21 -9.67 -15.73 -20.26
C PRO A 21 -10.99 -14.97 -20.45
N SER A 22 -12.05 -15.70 -20.80
CA SER A 22 -13.40 -15.15 -20.83
C SER A 22 -13.71 -14.84 -19.37
N TYR A 23 -13.40 -13.62 -18.95
CA TYR A 23 -13.81 -13.15 -17.65
C TYR A 23 -15.32 -13.27 -17.57
N ALA A 24 -15.83 -13.84 -16.48
CA ALA A 24 -17.23 -13.87 -16.18
C ALA A 24 -17.80 -12.45 -16.43
N LYS A 25 -19.04 -12.38 -16.90
CA LYS A 25 -19.71 -11.10 -17.13
C LYS A 25 -19.53 -10.25 -15.87
N ALA A 26 -18.94 -9.08 -16.00
CA ALA A 26 -18.78 -8.17 -14.90
C ALA A 26 -20.15 -7.86 -14.27
N GLU A 27 -20.30 -8.10 -12.99
CA GLU A 27 -21.50 -7.77 -12.21
C GLU A 27 -21.44 -6.31 -11.74
N THR A 28 -20.23 -5.80 -11.54
CA THR A 28 -19.96 -4.42 -11.13
C THR A 28 -18.87 -3.79 -12.01
N ASN A 29 -18.74 -2.47 -11.95
CA ASN A 29 -17.69 -1.71 -12.62
C ASN A 29 -17.17 -0.56 -11.74
N TYR A 30 -17.13 -0.80 -10.45
CA TYR A 30 -16.72 0.21 -9.48
C TYR A 30 -15.24 0.61 -9.65
N PRO A 31 -14.91 1.91 -9.50
CA PRO A 31 -13.55 2.40 -9.62
C PRO A 31 -12.57 1.73 -8.65
N PHE A 32 -11.29 1.68 -9.04
CA PHE A 32 -10.19 1.24 -8.20
C PHE A 32 -9.41 2.44 -7.68
N ILE A 33 -9.11 2.44 -6.39
CA ILE A 33 -8.23 3.42 -5.74
C ILE A 33 -7.00 2.67 -5.26
N LEU A 34 -5.87 2.95 -5.86
CA LEU A 34 -4.57 2.38 -5.50
C LEU A 34 -3.90 3.29 -4.47
N VAL A 35 -3.45 2.73 -3.35
CA VAL A 35 -2.75 3.44 -2.27
C VAL A 35 -1.37 2.83 -2.07
N HIS A 36 -0.35 3.64 -2.26
CA HIS A 36 1.05 3.24 -2.19
C HIS A 36 1.53 2.93 -0.76
N GLY A 37 2.72 2.32 -0.65
CA GLY A 37 3.38 2.01 0.61
C GLY A 37 4.29 3.15 1.11
N LEU A 38 5.15 2.78 2.08
CA LEU A 38 6.13 3.67 2.68
C LEU A 38 6.97 4.39 1.60
N MET A 39 7.19 5.69 1.77
CA MET A 39 7.95 6.55 0.86
C MET A 39 7.42 6.55 -0.58
N GLY A 40 6.19 6.09 -0.81
CA GLY A 40 5.58 6.03 -2.12
C GLY A 40 5.09 7.38 -2.62
N TRP A 41 4.54 7.38 -3.84
CA TRP A 41 4.01 8.56 -4.53
C TRP A 41 2.82 8.17 -5.43
N GLY A 42 2.11 9.16 -5.94
CA GLY A 42 0.94 8.95 -6.78
C GLY A 42 0.66 10.12 -7.73
N GLU A 43 -0.54 10.18 -8.29
CA GLU A 43 -0.91 11.06 -9.40
C GLU A 43 -0.69 12.55 -9.15
N TYR A 44 -0.76 13.02 -7.90
CA TYR A 44 -0.53 14.43 -7.58
C TYR A 44 0.93 14.85 -7.62
N GLN A 45 1.85 13.90 -7.71
CA GLN A 45 3.28 14.18 -7.81
C GLN A 45 3.77 14.06 -9.24
N ALA A 46 4.63 14.98 -9.66
CA ALA A 46 5.20 14.95 -11.01
C ALA A 46 6.08 13.71 -11.24
N LEU A 47 6.63 13.12 -10.18
CA LEU A 47 7.40 11.89 -10.24
C LEU A 47 6.60 10.74 -10.86
N ASP A 48 5.31 10.61 -10.55
CA ASP A 48 4.46 9.53 -11.08
C ASP A 48 4.34 9.55 -12.62
N LYS A 49 4.49 10.72 -13.23
CA LYS A 49 4.46 10.86 -14.69
C LYS A 49 5.71 10.30 -15.37
N ILE A 50 6.84 10.31 -14.66
CA ILE A 50 8.17 9.91 -15.15
C ILE A 50 8.48 8.49 -14.69
N LEU A 51 8.24 8.21 -13.42
CA LEU A 51 8.51 6.95 -12.74
C LEU A 51 7.26 6.58 -11.93
N PRO A 52 6.25 5.93 -12.53
CA PRO A 52 5.02 5.60 -11.82
C PRO A 52 5.29 4.63 -10.68
N TYR A 53 4.73 4.88 -9.50
CA TYR A 53 4.82 3.92 -8.39
C TYR A 53 4.28 2.55 -8.81
N TRP A 54 3.10 2.53 -9.41
CA TRP A 54 2.46 1.35 -9.95
C TRP A 54 2.95 1.09 -11.37
N GLY A 55 4.08 0.36 -11.47
CA GLY A 55 4.73 0.01 -12.74
C GLY A 55 6.11 0.66 -12.93
N THR A 56 6.87 0.85 -11.86
CA THR A 56 8.15 1.59 -11.79
C THR A 56 9.10 1.31 -12.97
N THR A 57 9.40 0.05 -13.27
CA THR A 57 10.24 -0.32 -14.43
C THR A 57 9.46 -1.01 -15.55
N THR A 58 8.17 -1.29 -15.34
CA THR A 58 7.33 -2.04 -16.27
C THR A 58 6.35 -1.18 -17.05
N GLY A 59 6.31 0.12 -16.72
CA GLY A 59 5.38 1.11 -17.26
C GLY A 59 4.05 1.11 -16.51
N SER A 60 3.41 2.29 -16.45
CA SER A 60 2.24 2.59 -15.62
C SER A 60 1.13 1.52 -15.72
N VAL A 61 0.86 0.88 -14.60
CA VAL A 61 -0.25 -0.07 -14.43
C VAL A 61 -1.60 0.64 -14.55
N PRO A 62 -1.86 1.81 -13.93
CA PRO A 62 -3.10 2.53 -14.13
C PRO A 62 -3.38 2.79 -15.62
N LYS A 63 -2.46 3.40 -16.35
CA LYS A 63 -2.63 3.65 -17.80
C LYS A 63 -2.83 2.39 -18.63
N PHE A 64 -2.25 1.27 -18.21
CA PHE A 64 -2.46 -0.02 -18.88
C PHE A 64 -3.88 -0.55 -18.66
N LEU A 65 -4.44 -0.39 -17.45
CA LEU A 65 -5.80 -0.83 -17.08
C LEU A 65 -6.88 0.10 -17.66
N GLU A 66 -6.67 1.42 -17.62
CA GLU A 66 -7.56 2.41 -18.24
C GLU A 66 -7.84 2.09 -19.72
N ARG A 67 -6.78 1.74 -20.48
CA ARG A 67 -6.89 1.32 -21.88
C ARG A 67 -7.73 0.06 -22.07
N ARG A 68 -8.07 -0.65 -21.00
CA ARG A 68 -8.92 -1.85 -20.97
C ARG A 68 -10.28 -1.60 -20.36
N GLY A 69 -10.59 -0.33 -20.10
CA GLY A 69 -11.90 0.10 -19.62
C GLY A 69 -12.09 0.03 -18.11
N TYR A 70 -10.99 -0.14 -17.33
CA TYR A 70 -11.06 0.01 -15.88
C TYR A 70 -10.99 1.49 -15.51
N ASP A 71 -11.80 1.89 -14.55
CA ASP A 71 -11.72 3.19 -13.90
C ASP A 71 -10.81 3.07 -12.70
N ILE A 72 -9.63 3.71 -12.72
CA ILE A 72 -8.55 3.45 -11.76
C ILE A 72 -7.74 4.71 -11.48
N TYR A 73 -7.47 4.95 -10.22
CA TYR A 73 -6.80 6.13 -9.69
C TYR A 73 -5.68 5.75 -8.74
N ALA A 74 -4.54 6.41 -8.81
CA ALA A 74 -3.41 6.23 -7.90
C ALA A 74 -3.35 7.39 -6.90
N ALA A 75 -3.86 7.18 -5.70
CA ALA A 75 -3.79 8.18 -4.63
C ALA A 75 -2.34 8.46 -4.20
N CYS A 76 -2.11 9.67 -3.70
CA CYS A 76 -0.82 10.12 -3.23
C CYS A 76 -0.95 10.64 -1.79
N VAL A 77 -0.75 9.76 -0.83
CA VAL A 77 -0.81 10.08 0.61
C VAL A 77 0.59 10.35 1.17
N GLY A 78 0.71 10.78 2.41
CA GLY A 78 1.99 11.03 3.05
C GLY A 78 2.86 9.79 3.12
N GLY A 79 4.03 9.82 2.46
CA GLY A 79 4.92 8.65 2.38
C GLY A 79 5.49 8.21 3.74
N ASN A 80 5.52 9.12 4.73
CA ASN A 80 6.01 8.89 6.08
C ASN A 80 4.95 9.08 7.16
N SER A 81 3.76 9.55 6.78
CA SER A 81 2.67 9.87 7.70
C SER A 81 2.03 8.61 8.28
N SER A 82 1.43 8.75 9.44
CA SER A 82 0.67 7.68 10.10
C SER A 82 -0.50 7.19 9.25
N ALA A 83 -1.03 6.02 9.58
CA ALA A 83 -2.23 5.51 8.92
C ALA A 83 -3.44 6.43 9.13
N TRP A 84 -3.51 7.15 10.27
CA TRP A 84 -4.56 8.12 10.53
C TRP A 84 -4.48 9.31 9.57
N ASP A 85 -3.33 9.94 9.48
CA ASP A 85 -3.13 11.07 8.58
C ASP A 85 -3.36 10.69 7.13
N ASN A 86 -2.83 9.54 6.73
CA ASN A 86 -3.03 9.00 5.39
C ASN A 86 -4.50 8.70 5.08
N ALA A 87 -5.30 8.27 6.07
CA ALA A 87 -6.74 8.09 5.89
C ALA A 87 -7.45 9.45 5.70
N CYS A 88 -7.05 10.49 6.44
CA CYS A 88 -7.57 11.84 6.28
C CYS A 88 -7.20 12.45 4.92
N GLU A 89 -5.97 12.25 4.48
CA GLU A 89 -5.49 12.69 3.16
C GLU A 89 -6.22 11.97 2.03
N LEU A 90 -6.40 10.65 2.14
CA LEU A 90 -7.15 9.87 1.16
C LEU A 90 -8.59 10.38 1.04
N TYR A 91 -9.26 10.66 2.15
CA TYR A 91 -10.61 11.23 2.12
C TYR A 91 -10.65 12.57 1.40
N ALA A 92 -9.71 13.47 1.71
CA ALA A 92 -9.63 14.78 1.08
C ALA A 92 -9.35 14.69 -0.43
N GLN A 93 -8.50 13.75 -0.86
CA GLN A 93 -8.24 13.50 -2.28
C GLN A 93 -9.47 12.98 -3.00
N LEU A 94 -10.15 11.98 -2.42
CA LEU A 94 -11.33 11.37 -3.04
C LEU A 94 -12.50 12.35 -3.16
N THR A 95 -12.59 13.33 -2.25
CA THR A 95 -13.71 14.30 -2.19
C THR A 95 -13.37 15.66 -2.76
N GLY A 96 -12.11 15.95 -3.12
CA GLY A 96 -11.68 17.27 -3.59
C GLY A 96 -11.82 18.34 -2.51
N THR A 97 -11.37 18.04 -1.28
CA THR A 97 -11.51 18.93 -0.13
C THR A 97 -10.16 19.26 0.51
N ARG A 98 -10.16 20.06 1.56
CA ARG A 98 -9.00 20.27 2.42
C ARG A 98 -8.84 19.09 3.38
N VAL A 99 -7.62 18.65 3.60
CA VAL A 99 -7.30 17.67 4.62
C VAL A 99 -7.65 18.24 5.99
N ASP A 100 -8.38 17.49 6.79
CA ASP A 100 -8.65 17.73 8.20
C ASP A 100 -8.21 16.49 8.96
N TYR A 101 -7.08 16.57 9.66
CA TYR A 101 -6.52 15.49 10.46
C TYR A 101 -7.28 15.25 11.76
N GLY A 102 -8.21 16.15 12.10
CA GLY A 102 -8.96 16.15 13.35
C GLY A 102 -8.34 17.08 14.38
N GLU A 103 -9.19 17.69 15.21
CA GLU A 103 -8.73 18.61 16.25
C GLU A 103 -8.13 17.87 17.45
N ALA A 104 -8.70 16.71 17.82
CA ALA A 104 -8.20 15.91 18.93
C ALA A 104 -6.85 15.28 18.58
N HIS A 105 -6.76 14.68 17.39
CA HIS A 105 -5.54 14.04 16.91
C HIS A 105 -4.39 15.04 16.76
N SER A 106 -4.62 16.15 16.09
CA SER A 106 -3.59 17.16 15.88
C SER A 106 -3.09 17.82 17.17
N GLU A 107 -3.95 18.00 18.18
CA GLU A 107 -3.53 18.45 19.51
C GLU A 107 -2.72 17.39 20.26
N GLU A 108 -3.10 16.11 20.15
CA GLU A 108 -2.38 15.00 20.79
C GLU A 108 -0.96 14.86 20.24
N HIS A 109 -0.81 15.00 18.91
CA HIS A 109 0.44 14.77 18.21
C HIS A 109 1.24 16.05 17.90
N GLY A 110 0.68 17.23 18.14
CA GLY A 110 1.40 18.50 18.10
C GLY A 110 1.62 19.06 16.69
N HIS A 111 0.80 18.69 15.71
CA HIS A 111 0.86 19.20 14.35
C HIS A 111 -0.39 20.00 13.95
N SER A 112 -0.37 20.60 12.76
CA SER A 112 -1.50 21.38 12.25
C SER A 112 -2.71 20.50 11.97
N ARG A 113 -3.92 20.93 12.42
CA ARG A 113 -5.16 20.24 12.12
C ARG A 113 -5.45 20.14 10.62
N PHE A 114 -5.07 21.15 9.87
CA PHE A 114 -5.41 21.24 8.46
C PHE A 114 -4.18 21.14 7.58
N GLY A 115 -4.25 20.23 6.62
CA GLY A 115 -3.22 20.04 5.61
C GLY A 115 -3.56 20.65 4.25
N ARG A 116 -3.11 19.98 3.21
CA ARG A 116 -3.24 20.34 1.80
C ARG A 116 -4.72 20.42 1.37
N THR A 117 -5.00 21.30 0.40
CA THR A 117 -6.31 21.41 -0.25
C THR A 117 -6.27 20.82 -1.64
N TYR A 118 -7.14 19.87 -1.92
CA TYR A 118 -7.36 19.31 -3.25
C TYR A 118 -8.56 20.03 -3.88
N LYS A 119 -8.35 20.63 -5.07
CA LYS A 119 -9.39 21.44 -5.73
C LYS A 119 -10.42 20.59 -6.45
N GLU A 120 -9.98 19.43 -6.93
CA GLU A 120 -10.79 18.48 -7.68
C GLU A 120 -10.69 17.10 -7.02
N PRO A 121 -11.79 16.33 -7.01
CA PRO A 121 -11.77 14.97 -6.48
C PRO A 121 -10.92 14.06 -7.37
N LEU A 122 -10.09 13.21 -6.76
CA LEU A 122 -9.32 12.19 -7.46
C LEU A 122 -10.24 11.20 -8.18
N CYS A 123 -11.32 10.78 -7.51
CA CYS A 123 -12.35 9.92 -8.05
C CYS A 123 -13.70 10.68 -8.06
N PRO A 124 -14.09 11.30 -9.19
CA PRO A 124 -15.29 12.13 -9.25
C PRO A 124 -16.60 11.41 -8.93
N THR A 125 -16.60 10.09 -9.04
CA THR A 125 -17.78 9.26 -8.75
C THR A 125 -17.85 8.76 -7.31
N PHE A 126 -16.81 9.00 -6.49
CA PHE A 126 -16.79 8.56 -5.08
C PHE A 126 -17.97 9.10 -4.28
N GLY A 127 -18.78 8.18 -3.72
CA GLY A 127 -19.97 8.53 -2.95
C GLY A 127 -21.12 9.15 -3.76
N GLN A 128 -21.01 9.20 -5.09
CA GLN A 128 -22.10 9.63 -5.97
C GLN A 128 -23.11 8.49 -6.17
N LYS A 129 -24.27 8.83 -6.70
CA LYS A 129 -25.29 7.86 -7.07
C LYS A 129 -25.29 7.63 -8.56
N ASP A 130 -25.50 6.38 -8.95
CA ASP A 130 -25.75 6.02 -10.34
C ASP A 130 -27.16 6.47 -10.80
N LYS A 131 -27.48 6.22 -12.07
CA LYS A 131 -28.80 6.54 -12.65
C LYS A 131 -29.98 5.84 -11.98
N ASP A 132 -29.73 4.74 -11.28
CA ASP A 132 -30.74 3.92 -10.61
C ASP A 132 -30.85 4.31 -9.10
N GLY A 133 -30.03 5.27 -8.64
CA GLY A 133 -30.01 5.80 -7.29
C GLY A 133 -29.12 5.03 -6.29
N ASN A 134 -28.37 4.04 -6.76
CA ASN A 134 -27.43 3.27 -5.93
C ASN A 134 -26.12 4.04 -5.76
N ILE A 135 -25.48 3.88 -4.62
CA ILE A 135 -24.14 4.43 -4.37
C ILE A 135 -23.12 3.76 -5.31
N ILE A 136 -22.33 4.56 -5.99
CA ILE A 136 -21.15 4.09 -6.73
C ILE A 136 -20.06 3.81 -5.70
N LYS A 137 -19.79 2.53 -5.50
CA LYS A 137 -18.78 2.07 -4.54
C LYS A 137 -17.38 2.16 -5.15
N VAL A 138 -16.34 1.95 -4.34
CA VAL A 138 -14.96 1.84 -4.81
C VAL A 138 -14.31 0.56 -4.33
N ASN A 139 -13.31 0.09 -5.09
CA ASN A 139 -12.41 -0.98 -4.71
C ASN A 139 -11.10 -0.34 -4.23
N LEU A 140 -10.73 -0.55 -2.98
CA LEU A 140 -9.49 -0.04 -2.40
C LEU A 140 -8.39 -1.09 -2.55
N VAL A 141 -7.22 -0.70 -3.06
CA VAL A 141 -6.05 -1.56 -3.20
C VAL A 141 -4.87 -0.89 -2.50
N GLY A 142 -4.35 -1.50 -1.45
CA GLY A 142 -3.24 -0.98 -0.67
C GLY A 142 -2.01 -1.87 -0.74
N HIS A 143 -0.87 -1.31 -1.15
CA HIS A 143 0.41 -2.00 -1.13
C HIS A 143 1.18 -1.67 0.13
N SER A 144 1.76 -2.68 0.81
CA SER A 144 2.61 -2.46 1.98
C SER A 144 1.86 -1.65 3.06
N MET A 145 2.43 -0.56 3.57
CA MET A 145 1.79 0.42 4.47
C MET A 145 0.41 0.86 3.98
N GLY A 146 0.21 0.98 2.65
CA GLY A 146 -1.09 1.33 2.06
C GLY A 146 -2.22 0.41 2.48
N GLY A 147 -1.92 -0.84 2.87
CA GLY A 147 -2.89 -1.78 3.42
C GLY A 147 -3.47 -1.32 4.76
N PHE A 148 -2.66 -0.73 5.64
CA PHE A 148 -3.16 -0.09 6.87
C PHE A 148 -4.03 1.12 6.55
N ASN A 149 -3.54 1.98 5.65
CA ASN A 149 -4.20 3.24 5.30
C ASN A 149 -5.64 2.99 4.81
N ILE A 150 -5.84 2.05 3.89
CA ILE A 150 -7.18 1.75 3.34
C ILE A 150 -8.09 1.05 4.35
N ARG A 151 -7.53 0.23 5.25
CA ARG A 151 -8.31 -0.45 6.31
C ARG A 151 -8.81 0.57 7.34
N LEU A 152 -7.93 1.46 7.82
CA LEU A 152 -8.29 2.52 8.76
C LEU A 152 -9.25 3.52 8.11
N PHE A 153 -8.99 3.92 6.86
CA PHE A 153 -9.89 4.76 6.07
C PHE A 153 -11.30 4.20 6.04
N ALA A 154 -11.47 2.92 5.67
CA ALA A 154 -12.78 2.28 5.60
C ALA A 154 -13.45 2.21 6.98
N SER A 155 -12.69 1.90 8.03
CA SER A 155 -13.18 1.86 9.41
C SER A 155 -13.71 3.21 9.87
N ILE A 156 -12.96 4.30 9.66
CA ILE A 156 -13.41 5.66 10.01
C ILE A 156 -14.60 6.07 9.14
N LEU A 157 -14.58 5.75 7.85
CA LEU A 157 -15.66 6.09 6.92
C LEU A 157 -17.01 5.49 7.36
N GLU A 158 -17.02 4.28 7.95
CA GLU A 158 -18.23 3.65 8.47
C GLU A 158 -18.50 4.03 9.92
N TYR A 159 -17.55 3.86 10.82
CA TYR A 159 -17.80 3.97 12.26
C TYR A 159 -17.55 5.37 12.82
N GLY A 160 -16.92 6.23 12.01
CA GLY A 160 -16.54 7.58 12.44
C GLY A 160 -15.41 7.61 13.45
N ALA A 161 -15.17 8.82 13.99
CA ALA A 161 -14.21 9.07 15.05
C ALA A 161 -14.89 9.93 16.13
N ALA A 162 -15.43 9.28 17.16
CA ALA A 162 -16.29 9.94 18.16
C ALA A 162 -15.58 11.08 18.91
N GLU A 163 -14.27 10.95 19.13
CA GLU A 163 -13.49 11.96 19.80
C GLU A 163 -13.35 13.23 18.96
N GLU A 164 -13.08 13.08 17.65
CA GLU A 164 -13.04 14.17 16.70
C GLU A 164 -14.40 14.88 16.60
N VAL A 165 -15.49 14.11 16.55
CA VAL A 165 -16.84 14.66 16.54
C VAL A 165 -17.12 15.48 17.80
N ARG A 166 -16.70 15.00 18.97
CA ARG A 166 -16.87 15.69 20.25
C ARG A 166 -16.05 16.97 20.32
N LYS A 167 -14.78 16.92 19.88
CA LYS A 167 -13.82 18.02 20.01
C LYS A 167 -14.10 19.14 19.00
N SER A 168 -14.24 18.79 17.72
CA SER A 168 -14.48 19.76 16.64
C SER A 168 -15.91 20.28 16.57
N GLY A 169 -16.88 19.62 17.20
CA GLY A 169 -18.26 20.06 17.27
C GLY A 169 -18.88 20.29 15.89
N LYS A 170 -19.26 21.55 15.57
CA LYS A 170 -19.91 21.88 14.29
C LYS A 170 -18.97 21.85 13.10
N ASP A 171 -17.68 22.05 13.33
CA ASP A 171 -16.64 22.13 12.28
C ASP A 171 -16.00 20.78 11.99
N VAL A 172 -16.60 19.69 12.47
CA VAL A 172 -16.10 18.33 12.26
C VAL A 172 -16.17 17.92 10.79
N SER A 173 -15.09 17.33 10.28
CA SER A 173 -15.04 16.75 8.94
C SER A 173 -16.17 15.72 8.75
N PRO A 174 -16.83 15.70 7.57
CA PRO A 174 -17.80 14.65 7.24
C PRO A 174 -17.20 13.23 7.28
N PHE A 175 -15.88 13.09 7.18
CA PHE A 175 -15.15 11.82 7.30
C PHE A 175 -15.35 11.20 8.69
N PHE A 176 -15.18 12.01 9.75
CA PHE A 176 -15.27 11.55 11.13
C PHE A 176 -16.70 11.26 11.61
N LYS A 177 -17.71 11.62 10.83
CA LYS A 177 -19.13 11.35 11.20
C LYS A 177 -19.55 9.90 10.97
N GLY A 178 -18.83 9.14 10.15
CA GLY A 178 -19.17 7.76 9.81
C GLY A 178 -20.41 7.61 8.93
N GLY A 179 -20.94 6.38 8.88
CA GLY A 179 -22.18 6.03 8.17
C GLY A 179 -22.05 5.99 6.64
N LYS A 180 -20.84 5.75 6.11
CA LYS A 180 -20.55 5.71 4.67
C LYS A 180 -19.80 4.44 4.25
N GLY A 181 -19.94 3.35 5.00
CA GLY A 181 -19.31 2.08 4.65
C GLY A 181 -19.82 1.49 3.34
N ASP A 182 -21.05 1.85 2.94
CA ASP A 182 -21.63 1.50 1.65
C ASP A 182 -20.91 2.13 0.45
N TYR A 183 -19.96 3.05 0.67
CA TYR A 183 -19.09 3.56 -0.40
C TYR A 183 -17.99 2.57 -0.80
N ILE A 184 -17.73 1.54 0.01
CA ILE A 184 -16.67 0.56 -0.21
C ILE A 184 -17.27 -0.75 -0.70
N HIS A 185 -16.73 -1.28 -1.79
CA HIS A 185 -17.07 -2.60 -2.32
C HIS A 185 -16.08 -3.67 -1.86
N SER A 186 -14.80 -3.41 -2.04
CA SER A 186 -13.75 -4.32 -1.62
C SER A 186 -12.51 -3.61 -1.06
N ILE A 187 -11.79 -4.31 -0.21
CA ILE A 187 -10.47 -3.95 0.30
C ILE A 187 -9.51 -5.06 -0.10
N ILE A 188 -8.46 -4.70 -0.83
CA ILE A 188 -7.44 -5.63 -1.34
C ILE A 188 -6.09 -5.17 -0.85
N THR A 189 -5.39 -6.02 -0.12
CA THR A 189 -4.04 -5.71 0.38
C THR A 189 -2.98 -6.55 -0.33
N LEU A 190 -1.88 -5.89 -0.68
CA LEU A 190 -0.76 -6.47 -1.40
C LEU A 190 0.49 -6.37 -0.51
N ALA A 191 1.01 -7.49 -0.03
CA ALA A 191 2.17 -7.55 0.87
C ALA A 191 2.09 -6.59 2.07
N ALA A 192 0.87 -6.36 2.60
CA ALA A 192 0.67 -5.44 3.71
C ALA A 192 1.10 -6.08 5.04
N PRO A 193 1.94 -5.40 5.85
CA PRO A 193 2.42 -5.96 7.12
C PRO A 193 1.34 -5.88 8.21
N HIS A 194 0.22 -6.58 8.04
CA HIS A 194 -0.95 -6.53 8.93
C HIS A 194 -0.64 -6.68 10.43
N ASN A 195 0.43 -7.38 10.75
CA ASN A 195 0.87 -7.61 12.12
C ASN A 195 2.24 -6.97 12.40
N GLY A 196 2.63 -6.00 11.58
CA GLY A 196 3.91 -5.31 11.64
C GLY A 196 5.02 -6.01 10.85
N ALA A 197 6.14 -5.34 10.75
CA ALA A 197 7.33 -5.82 10.08
C ALA A 197 8.49 -5.91 11.07
N LEU A 198 9.14 -7.06 11.15
CA LEU A 198 10.36 -7.23 11.97
C LEU A 198 11.49 -6.31 11.49
N SER A 199 11.46 -5.91 10.22
CA SER A 199 12.39 -4.94 9.65
C SER A 199 12.22 -3.52 10.24
N ALA A 200 11.04 -3.21 10.79
CA ALA A 200 10.76 -1.94 11.48
C ALA A 200 11.13 -1.97 12.98
N ASP A 201 11.70 -3.06 13.48
CA ASP A 201 12.19 -3.15 14.86
C ASP A 201 13.28 -2.12 15.12
N LYS A 202 13.16 -1.34 16.19
CA LYS A 202 14.13 -0.30 16.59
C LYS A 202 15.55 -0.86 16.82
N ASP A 203 15.67 -2.14 17.20
CA ASP A 203 16.96 -2.82 17.30
C ASP A 203 17.59 -3.14 15.93
N ASN A 204 16.88 -2.88 14.83
CA ASN A 204 17.37 -3.06 13.46
C ASN A 204 17.76 -1.72 12.83
N ASP A 205 18.45 -0.88 13.60
CA ASP A 205 18.89 0.48 13.24
C ASP A 205 19.52 0.57 11.84
N GLU A 206 20.20 -0.50 11.40
CA GLU A 206 20.86 -0.49 10.10
C GLU A 206 19.92 -0.45 8.90
N PHE A 207 18.74 -1.12 8.96
CA PHE A 207 17.81 -1.08 7.83
C PHE A 207 17.05 0.23 7.79
N ILE A 208 16.58 0.69 8.94
CA ILE A 208 15.89 1.98 9.05
C ILE A 208 16.85 3.09 8.64
N ASN A 209 18.07 3.06 9.17
CA ASN A 209 19.11 3.99 8.77
C ASN A 209 19.47 3.87 7.29
N PHE A 210 19.52 2.66 6.73
CA PHE A 210 19.76 2.45 5.31
C PHE A 210 18.62 3.05 4.47
N MET A 211 17.36 2.78 4.82
CA MET A 211 16.19 3.31 4.10
C MET A 211 16.14 4.82 4.21
N LEU A 212 16.27 5.38 5.40
CA LEU A 212 16.31 6.82 5.62
C LEU A 212 17.49 7.46 4.88
N ASN A 213 18.67 6.87 4.96
CA ASN A 213 19.85 7.33 4.25
C ASN A 213 19.69 7.24 2.73
N PHE A 214 19.16 6.15 2.20
CA PHE A 214 18.94 5.98 0.77
C PHE A 214 17.95 7.03 0.23
N PHE A 215 16.82 7.20 0.91
CA PHE A 215 15.80 8.16 0.49
C PHE A 215 16.25 9.61 0.71
N TYR A 216 16.94 9.87 1.80
CA TYR A 216 17.51 11.19 2.07
C TYR A 216 18.61 11.57 1.06
N TYR A 217 19.48 10.64 0.69
CA TYR A 217 20.45 10.84 -0.39
C TYR A 217 19.77 11.08 -1.73
N PHE A 218 18.78 10.26 -2.06
CA PHE A 218 18.03 10.41 -3.30
C PHE A 218 17.27 11.74 -3.32
N TRP A 219 16.67 12.11 -2.19
CA TRP A 219 15.98 13.37 -2.03
C TRP A 219 16.95 14.55 -2.04
N GLY A 220 18.08 14.49 -1.34
CA GLY A 220 19.13 15.53 -1.37
C GLY A 220 19.72 15.76 -2.77
N ILE A 221 19.82 14.71 -3.60
CA ILE A 221 20.18 14.85 -5.01
C ILE A 221 19.07 15.60 -5.76
N LEU A 222 17.80 15.30 -5.52
CA LEU A 222 16.67 15.98 -6.16
C LEU A 222 16.52 17.42 -5.67
N ASP A 223 16.74 17.69 -4.39
CA ASP A 223 16.57 19.01 -3.78
C ASP A 223 17.52 20.05 -4.34
N ASN A 224 18.75 19.66 -4.68
CA ASN A 224 19.74 20.53 -5.32
C ASN A 224 19.54 20.68 -6.85
N THR A 225 18.42 20.21 -7.39
CA THR A 225 18.11 20.28 -8.81
C THR A 225 16.76 20.96 -9.06
N PRO A 226 16.46 21.41 -10.29
CA PRO A 226 15.12 21.86 -10.68
C PRO A 226 14.04 20.77 -10.53
N LEU A 227 14.40 19.58 -10.04
CA LEU A 227 13.52 18.44 -9.86
C LEU A 227 12.89 18.38 -8.44
N ARG A 228 13.26 19.29 -7.52
CA ARG A 228 12.68 19.40 -6.17
C ARG A 228 11.14 19.30 -6.15
N PRO A 229 10.39 19.98 -7.03
CA PRO A 229 8.93 19.89 -7.03
C PRO A 229 8.38 18.56 -7.54
N ILE A 230 9.24 17.62 -7.95
CA ILE A 230 8.83 16.36 -8.58
C ILE A 230 8.34 15.35 -7.55
N TRP A 231 8.98 15.30 -6.36
CA TRP A 231 8.65 14.38 -5.29
C TRP A 231 8.65 15.10 -3.94
N ASP A 232 7.49 15.15 -3.31
CA ASP A 232 7.25 15.79 -2.03
C ASP A 232 6.97 14.70 -0.98
N ILE A 233 7.87 14.55 0.00
CA ILE A 233 7.75 13.57 1.08
C ILE A 233 7.01 14.13 2.31
N GLN A 234 6.47 15.36 2.20
CA GLN A 234 5.59 16.01 3.17
C GLN A 234 6.22 16.16 4.58
N LEU A 235 7.50 16.49 4.67
CA LEU A 235 8.18 16.71 5.95
C LEU A 235 7.59 17.88 6.75
N GLU A 236 7.00 18.87 6.07
CA GLU A 236 6.30 20.00 6.68
C GLU A 236 5.17 19.55 7.63
N HIS A 237 4.57 18.40 7.32
CA HIS A 237 3.53 17.81 8.16
C HIS A 237 4.04 17.51 9.58
N PHE A 238 5.28 17.13 9.71
CA PHE A 238 5.93 16.83 11.00
C PHE A 238 6.52 18.07 11.67
N GLY A 239 6.19 19.28 11.20
CA GLY A 239 6.80 20.52 11.69
C GLY A 239 8.26 20.71 11.27
N LEU A 240 8.72 19.87 10.37
CA LEU A 240 10.06 19.87 9.86
C LEU A 240 10.11 20.80 8.66
N THR A 241 10.15 22.08 8.96
CA THR A 241 10.27 23.10 7.93
C THR A 241 11.66 23.11 7.36
N ASP A 242 11.67 23.00 6.05
CA ASP A 242 12.71 23.37 5.13
C ASP A 242 14.16 23.11 5.57
N TYR A 243 14.83 22.39 4.71
CA TYR A 243 16.28 22.45 4.67
C TYR A 243 16.72 23.92 4.80
N PRO A 244 17.83 24.18 5.51
CA PRO A 244 18.39 25.52 5.57
C PRO A 244 18.41 26.13 4.17
N ASP A 245 18.13 27.42 4.05
CA ASP A 245 18.12 28.17 2.78
C ASP A 245 19.38 27.99 1.92
N ASP A 246 20.41 27.40 2.48
CA ASP A 246 21.74 27.11 1.92
C ASP A 246 21.84 25.74 1.21
N GLY A 247 20.78 24.93 1.18
CA GLY A 247 20.75 23.62 0.50
C GLY A 247 21.32 22.47 1.32
N PHE A 248 21.19 21.23 0.78
CA PHE A 248 21.71 20.03 1.39
C PHE A 248 23.24 20.01 1.46
N ASP A 249 23.82 20.05 2.65
CA ASP A 249 25.26 20.07 2.88
C ASP A 249 25.93 18.68 2.86
N GLY A 250 25.14 17.63 2.52
CA GLY A 250 25.61 16.23 2.53
C GLY A 250 25.65 15.59 3.90
N LYS A 251 25.13 16.26 4.92
CA LYS A 251 25.00 15.70 6.28
C LYS A 251 23.55 15.45 6.60
N PHE A 252 23.32 14.40 7.37
CA PHE A 252 22.00 14.05 7.86
C PHE A 252 21.71 14.84 9.14
N ASP A 253 20.50 15.41 9.22
CA ASP A 253 19.99 15.85 10.50
C ASP A 253 19.56 14.60 11.30
N THR A 254 20.49 14.12 12.12
CA THR A 254 20.27 12.94 12.97
C THR A 254 19.21 13.19 14.06
N GLU A 255 18.98 14.45 14.45
CA GLU A 255 17.95 14.82 15.42
C GLU A 255 16.57 14.68 14.78
N LEU A 256 16.42 15.18 13.55
CA LEU A 256 15.21 15.06 12.74
C LEU A 256 14.80 13.58 12.55
N ILE A 257 15.76 12.74 12.13
CA ILE A 257 15.52 11.31 11.95
C ILE A 257 15.08 10.68 13.28
N LYS A 258 15.71 11.07 14.37
CA LYS A 258 15.37 10.58 15.70
C LYS A 258 13.96 11.02 16.12
N GLU A 259 13.59 12.27 15.88
CA GLU A 259 12.24 12.77 16.16
C GLU A 259 11.18 11.99 15.39
N LEU A 260 11.37 11.75 14.09
CA LEU A 260 10.47 10.92 13.28
C LEU A 260 10.35 9.50 13.83
N MET A 261 11.48 8.90 14.24
CA MET A 261 11.52 7.54 14.77
C MET A 261 10.91 7.43 16.18
N ASP A 262 10.95 8.49 16.97
CA ASP A 262 10.39 8.51 18.32
C ASP A 262 8.89 8.91 18.33
N SER A 263 8.40 9.55 17.28
CA SER A 263 6.99 9.90 17.13
C SER A 263 6.13 8.66 16.92
N LYS A 264 4.97 8.61 17.59
CA LYS A 264 3.96 7.58 17.36
C LYS A 264 3.02 7.89 16.19
N ASP A 265 3.07 9.10 15.68
CA ASP A 265 2.25 9.56 14.59
C ASP A 265 3.03 9.52 13.27
N THR A 266 3.59 8.36 12.98
CA THR A 266 4.37 8.12 11.77
C THR A 266 4.15 6.71 11.24
N ALA A 267 4.38 6.54 9.94
CA ALA A 267 4.42 5.23 9.30
C ALA A 267 5.43 4.28 9.98
N TYR A 268 6.54 4.81 10.50
CA TYR A 268 7.57 4.01 11.16
C TYR A 268 7.05 3.35 12.43
N TYR A 269 6.22 4.06 13.22
CA TYR A 269 5.58 3.47 14.38
C TYR A 269 4.52 2.45 14.00
N ASP A 270 3.64 2.80 13.07
CA ASP A 270 2.55 1.91 12.62
C ASP A 270 3.07 0.59 12.03
N LEU A 271 4.24 0.62 11.40
CA LEU A 271 4.89 -0.56 10.83
C LEU A 271 5.59 -1.45 11.87
N THR A 272 5.83 -0.97 13.10
CA THR A 272 6.34 -1.85 14.16
C THR A 272 5.31 -2.89 14.55
N VAL A 273 5.74 -4.02 15.11
CA VAL A 273 4.83 -5.07 15.59
C VAL A 273 3.86 -4.52 16.65
N LYS A 274 4.34 -3.62 17.52
CA LYS A 274 3.51 -2.95 18.53
C LYS A 274 2.53 -1.96 17.92
N GLY A 275 3.01 -1.07 17.05
CA GLY A 275 2.16 -0.04 16.41
C GLY A 275 1.05 -0.67 15.59
N SER A 276 1.38 -1.73 14.82
CA SER A 276 0.37 -2.47 14.06
C SER A 276 -0.64 -3.19 14.95
N SER A 277 -0.24 -3.71 16.11
CA SER A 277 -1.16 -4.30 17.08
C SER A 277 -2.13 -3.25 17.65
N GLU A 278 -1.61 -2.09 18.09
CA GLU A 278 -2.42 -0.97 18.56
C GLU A 278 -3.37 -0.43 17.48
N LEU A 279 -2.92 -0.41 16.22
CA LEU A 279 -3.72 0.00 15.09
C LEU A 279 -4.83 -1.01 14.78
N ASN A 280 -4.53 -2.31 14.82
CA ASN A 280 -5.51 -3.37 14.62
C ASN A 280 -6.63 -3.36 15.67
N GLU A 281 -6.36 -2.94 16.91
CA GLU A 281 -7.39 -2.76 17.94
C GLU A 281 -8.38 -1.63 17.62
N LYS A 282 -7.94 -0.62 16.86
CA LYS A 282 -8.75 0.54 16.45
C LYS A 282 -9.54 0.27 15.18
N ILE A 283 -9.01 -0.52 14.26
CA ILE A 283 -9.64 -0.83 12.96
C ILE A 283 -10.77 -1.83 13.16
N LYS A 284 -11.94 -1.49 12.65
CA LYS A 284 -13.11 -2.38 12.63
C LYS A 284 -13.44 -2.77 11.20
N MET A 285 -13.65 -4.06 10.97
CA MET A 285 -14.09 -4.55 9.67
C MET A 285 -15.52 -4.15 9.36
N LEU A 286 -15.82 -3.92 8.09
CA LEU A 286 -17.16 -3.62 7.60
C LEU A 286 -17.81 -4.94 7.16
N PRO A 287 -19.03 -5.28 7.64
CA PRO A 287 -19.64 -6.60 7.39
C PRO A 287 -20.04 -6.82 5.93
N ASP A 288 -20.31 -5.75 5.17
CA ASP A 288 -20.80 -5.82 3.78
C ASP A 288 -19.71 -5.59 2.72
N VAL A 289 -18.42 -5.59 3.13
CA VAL A 289 -17.25 -5.38 2.27
C VAL A 289 -16.51 -6.70 2.05
N TYR A 290 -16.03 -6.92 0.83
CA TYR A 290 -15.14 -8.02 0.51
C TYR A 290 -13.70 -7.68 0.88
N TYR A 291 -13.00 -8.60 1.56
CA TYR A 291 -11.60 -8.43 1.95
C TYR A 291 -10.75 -9.50 1.27
N PHE A 292 -9.68 -9.08 0.61
CA PHE A 292 -8.70 -9.96 0.00
C PHE A 292 -7.29 -9.57 0.43
N SER A 293 -6.47 -10.55 0.78
CA SER A 293 -5.06 -10.33 1.11
C SER A 293 -4.16 -11.18 0.23
N TYR A 294 -3.17 -10.55 -0.39
CA TYR A 294 -2.12 -11.22 -1.14
C TYR A 294 -0.83 -11.16 -0.34
N SER A 295 -0.41 -12.32 0.17
CA SER A 295 0.89 -12.51 0.81
C SER A 295 1.93 -12.93 -0.20
N THR A 296 3.18 -12.56 0.06
CA THR A 296 4.33 -12.81 -0.80
C THR A 296 5.42 -13.53 -0.05
N GLU A 297 6.23 -14.26 -0.79
CA GLU A 297 7.42 -14.94 -0.30
C GLU A 297 8.49 -14.99 -1.39
N CYS A 298 9.71 -14.63 -1.02
CA CYS A 298 10.85 -14.71 -1.91
C CYS A 298 12.08 -15.32 -1.20
N VAL A 299 11.83 -16.39 -0.43
CA VAL A 299 12.85 -17.15 0.30
C VAL A 299 12.63 -18.64 0.09
N PHE A 300 13.68 -19.44 0.27
CA PHE A 300 13.61 -20.89 0.21
C PHE A 300 14.25 -21.53 1.45
N GLU A 301 13.77 -22.70 1.81
CA GLU A 301 14.35 -23.51 2.88
C GLU A 301 15.53 -24.33 2.34
N GLY A 302 16.67 -24.20 2.99
CA GLY A 302 17.87 -24.96 2.63
C GLY A 302 17.70 -26.45 2.99
N PRO A 303 17.82 -27.36 2.02
CA PRO A 303 17.46 -28.78 2.20
C PRO A 303 18.34 -29.53 3.21
N ILE A 304 19.50 -29.00 3.57
CA ILE A 304 20.42 -29.61 4.54
C ILE A 304 20.34 -28.92 5.89
N THR A 305 20.13 -27.61 5.88
CA THR A 305 20.19 -26.77 7.10
C THR A 305 18.86 -26.56 7.75
N GLY A 306 17.75 -26.70 7.03
CA GLY A 306 16.42 -26.31 7.46
C GLY A 306 16.25 -24.80 7.70
N LYS A 307 17.24 -23.99 7.31
CA LYS A 307 17.19 -22.53 7.45
C LYS A 307 16.67 -21.89 6.17
N TYR A 308 16.04 -20.72 6.33
CA TYR A 308 15.58 -19.93 5.20
C TYR A 308 16.72 -19.07 4.62
N TYR A 309 16.69 -18.89 3.32
CA TYR A 309 17.63 -18.07 2.55
C TYR A 309 16.85 -17.28 1.50
N PRO A 310 17.22 -16.00 1.24
CA PRO A 310 16.59 -15.25 0.18
C PRO A 310 16.86 -15.87 -1.20
N GLU A 311 15.83 -15.81 -2.06
CA GLU A 311 15.99 -16.26 -3.46
C GLU A 311 16.90 -15.32 -4.25
N PRO A 312 17.72 -15.83 -5.18
CA PRO A 312 18.56 -14.98 -6.03
C PRO A 312 17.78 -14.02 -6.94
N THR A 313 16.49 -14.25 -7.12
CA THR A 313 15.56 -13.41 -7.91
C THR A 313 15.05 -12.21 -7.15
N MET A 314 15.21 -12.18 -5.83
CA MET A 314 14.81 -11.08 -4.98
C MET A 314 15.52 -9.78 -5.39
N ASN A 315 14.85 -8.64 -5.24
CA ASN A 315 15.44 -7.32 -5.43
C ASN A 315 16.79 -7.24 -4.69
N PRO A 316 17.89 -6.89 -5.37
CA PRO A 316 19.24 -6.88 -4.78
C PRO A 316 19.37 -6.07 -3.49
N MET A 317 18.54 -5.02 -3.33
CA MET A 317 18.51 -4.22 -2.11
C MET A 317 18.12 -5.07 -0.90
N PHE A 318 17.07 -5.88 -1.01
CA PHE A 318 16.59 -6.73 0.08
C PHE A 318 17.41 -8.00 0.24
N LEU A 319 17.84 -8.58 -0.90
CA LEU A 319 18.70 -9.76 -0.96
C LEU A 319 19.97 -9.60 -0.11
N LEU A 320 20.55 -8.41 -0.13
CA LEU A 320 21.83 -8.12 0.54
C LEU A 320 21.69 -7.49 1.93
N THR A 321 20.51 -7.01 2.30
CA THR A 321 20.31 -6.24 3.54
C THR A 321 19.33 -6.88 4.51
N THR A 322 18.04 -6.75 4.26
CA THR A 322 16.98 -7.12 5.21
C THR A 322 16.63 -8.59 5.22
N SER A 323 16.45 -9.20 4.05
CA SER A 323 15.96 -10.59 3.99
C SER A 323 16.86 -11.60 4.71
N PRO A 324 18.20 -11.53 4.62
CA PRO A 324 19.08 -12.44 5.40
C PRO A 324 18.89 -12.32 6.91
N LYS A 325 18.60 -11.11 7.41
CA LYS A 325 18.33 -10.88 8.84
C LYS A 325 16.98 -11.46 9.25
N LEU A 326 15.94 -11.25 8.43
CA LEU A 326 14.63 -11.84 8.66
C LEU A 326 14.69 -13.37 8.64
N CYS A 327 15.38 -13.96 7.68
CA CYS A 327 15.61 -15.42 7.59
C CYS A 327 16.28 -16.01 8.83
N SER A 328 17.12 -15.23 9.51
CA SER A 328 17.88 -15.64 10.70
C SER A 328 17.36 -15.06 12.01
N TYR A 329 16.18 -14.42 11.98
CA TYR A 329 15.61 -13.80 13.17
C TYR A 329 15.38 -14.85 14.28
N ASP A 330 15.86 -14.58 15.49
CA ASP A 330 15.92 -15.55 16.58
C ASP A 330 15.26 -15.08 17.89
N LYS A 331 14.80 -13.82 17.95
CA LYS A 331 14.01 -13.36 19.11
C LYS A 331 12.64 -14.07 19.10
N THR A 332 12.22 -14.50 20.28
CA THR A 332 10.93 -15.19 20.48
C THR A 332 9.80 -14.23 20.86
N GLU A 333 10.14 -12.99 21.17
CA GLU A 333 9.20 -11.94 21.52
C GLU A 333 9.73 -10.59 21.03
N LEU A 334 8.84 -9.77 20.52
CA LEU A 334 9.11 -8.41 20.11
C LEU A 334 7.99 -7.49 20.58
N MET A 335 8.31 -6.51 21.43
CA MET A 335 7.36 -5.51 21.93
C MET A 335 6.06 -6.12 22.52
N GLY A 336 6.14 -7.29 23.15
CA GLY A 336 5.02 -8.02 23.75
C GLY A 336 4.30 -8.98 22.83
N VAL A 337 4.71 -9.08 21.56
CA VAL A 337 4.17 -10.02 20.57
C VAL A 337 5.09 -11.24 20.45
N GLN A 338 4.49 -12.44 20.46
CA GLN A 338 5.25 -13.68 20.27
C GLN A 338 5.69 -13.83 18.81
N ILE A 339 6.96 -14.07 18.61
CA ILE A 339 7.58 -14.29 17.30
C ILE A 339 8.06 -15.74 17.24
N ASP A 340 7.57 -16.47 16.27
CA ASP A 340 7.97 -17.85 16.02
C ASP A 340 8.70 -18.02 14.67
N GLU A 341 9.02 -19.25 14.28
CA GLU A 341 9.76 -19.54 13.05
C GLU A 341 9.01 -19.16 11.77
N SER A 342 7.68 -19.05 11.81
CA SER A 342 6.88 -18.66 10.63
C SER A 342 7.20 -17.23 10.16
N TRP A 343 7.69 -16.38 11.07
CA TRP A 343 8.08 -15.01 10.77
C TRP A 343 9.37 -14.89 9.96
N ARG A 344 10.15 -15.97 9.83
CA ARG A 344 11.38 -16.00 9.03
C ARG A 344 11.13 -16.04 7.52
N ARG A 345 9.97 -16.57 7.11
CA ARG A 345 9.54 -16.51 5.71
C ARG A 345 9.16 -15.08 5.36
N ASN A 346 9.69 -14.53 4.26
CA ASN A 346 9.56 -13.12 3.96
C ASN A 346 9.69 -12.82 2.46
N ASP A 347 9.26 -11.62 2.09
CA ASP A 347 9.35 -11.08 0.74
C ASP A 347 10.50 -10.06 0.56
N GLY A 348 11.40 -10.02 1.53
CA GLY A 348 12.51 -9.07 1.58
C GLY A 348 12.39 -8.03 2.69
N ILE A 349 11.17 -7.61 3.05
CA ILE A 349 10.88 -6.60 4.09
C ILE A 349 9.84 -7.12 5.09
N VAL A 350 8.78 -7.76 4.61
CA VAL A 350 7.64 -8.18 5.41
C VAL A 350 7.65 -9.71 5.54
N SER A 351 7.41 -10.20 6.75
CA SER A 351 7.21 -11.62 7.00
C SER A 351 5.91 -12.11 6.36
N THR A 352 5.96 -13.24 5.66
CA THR A 352 4.81 -13.84 4.96
C THR A 352 3.59 -13.98 5.87
N VAL A 353 3.80 -14.45 7.11
CA VAL A 353 2.73 -14.62 8.11
C VAL A 353 2.07 -13.28 8.47
N SER A 354 2.85 -12.19 8.50
CA SER A 354 2.32 -10.85 8.80
C SER A 354 1.48 -10.29 7.66
N SER A 355 1.77 -10.64 6.42
CA SER A 355 1.02 -10.14 5.25
C SER A 355 -0.21 -10.97 4.89
N ALA A 356 -0.43 -12.10 5.56
CA ALA A 356 -1.56 -12.97 5.26
C ALA A 356 -2.90 -12.35 5.68
N TYR A 357 -3.03 -11.90 6.90
CA TYR A 357 -4.22 -11.23 7.46
C TYR A 357 -3.91 -10.66 8.85
N PRO A 358 -4.73 -9.71 9.37
CA PRO A 358 -4.61 -9.25 10.76
C PRO A 358 -4.93 -10.38 11.74
N ALA A 359 -4.09 -10.60 12.74
CA ALA A 359 -4.12 -11.77 13.62
C ALA A 359 -5.48 -12.01 14.32
N ASN A 360 -6.24 -10.95 14.60
CA ASN A 360 -7.50 -11.03 15.34
C ASN A 360 -8.74 -10.95 14.44
N ASP A 361 -8.56 -10.76 13.14
CA ASP A 361 -9.66 -10.64 12.19
C ASP A 361 -10.14 -12.04 11.72
N PRO A 362 -11.45 -12.21 11.45
CA PRO A 362 -11.96 -13.43 10.83
C PRO A 362 -11.39 -13.62 9.43
N HIS A 363 -10.97 -14.83 9.10
CA HIS A 363 -10.36 -15.15 7.82
C HIS A 363 -10.72 -16.56 7.36
N THR A 364 -10.58 -16.80 6.07
CA THR A 364 -10.68 -18.12 5.42
C THR A 364 -9.75 -18.15 4.21
N ASP A 365 -9.31 -19.34 3.82
CA ASP A 365 -8.63 -19.49 2.53
C ASP A 365 -9.57 -19.09 1.39
N TYR A 366 -9.01 -18.47 0.35
CA TYR A 366 -9.78 -18.07 -0.81
C TYR A 366 -10.38 -19.29 -1.52
N ASP A 367 -11.68 -19.26 -1.71
CA ASP A 367 -12.45 -20.22 -2.54
C ASP A 367 -13.31 -19.42 -3.53
N GLU A 368 -13.03 -19.57 -4.83
CA GLU A 368 -13.75 -18.85 -5.90
C GLU A 368 -15.27 -19.12 -5.90
N ASN A 369 -15.71 -20.25 -5.33
CA ASN A 369 -17.11 -20.63 -5.24
C ASN A 369 -17.77 -20.14 -3.94
N ASN A 370 -17.01 -19.60 -2.98
CA ASN A 370 -17.52 -19.20 -1.67
C ASN A 370 -16.80 -17.95 -1.13
N ILE A 371 -16.80 -16.87 -1.91
CA ILE A 371 -16.22 -15.60 -1.49
C ILE A 371 -17.16 -14.90 -0.50
N GLN A 372 -16.63 -14.55 0.68
CA GLN A 372 -17.43 -14.05 1.80
C GLN A 372 -17.14 -12.56 2.06
N LYS A 373 -18.18 -11.80 2.47
CA LYS A 373 -18.06 -10.44 2.99
C LYS A 373 -17.76 -10.45 4.50
N GLY A 374 -17.16 -9.37 4.99
CA GLY A 374 -16.88 -9.18 6.41
C GLY A 374 -15.83 -10.15 6.98
N ILE A 375 -15.08 -10.82 6.12
CA ILE A 375 -14.03 -11.79 6.46
C ILE A 375 -12.90 -11.70 5.43
N TRP A 376 -11.66 -11.91 5.83
CA TRP A 376 -10.52 -11.99 4.92
C TRP A 376 -10.59 -13.28 4.11
N ASN A 377 -10.68 -13.15 2.80
CA ASN A 377 -10.47 -14.23 1.84
C ASN A 377 -8.98 -14.21 1.50
N VAL A 378 -8.20 -15.08 2.15
CA VAL A 378 -6.74 -15.13 2.04
C VAL A 378 -6.37 -15.77 0.71
N MET A 379 -5.79 -15.00 -0.18
CA MET A 379 -5.40 -15.45 -1.51
C MET A 379 -4.24 -16.46 -1.44
N PRO A 380 -4.10 -17.35 -2.43
CA PRO A 380 -2.96 -18.25 -2.49
C PRO A 380 -1.64 -17.49 -2.40
N LEU A 381 -0.69 -18.03 -1.64
CA LEU A 381 0.64 -17.44 -1.48
C LEU A 381 1.33 -17.23 -2.83
N LEU A 382 1.86 -16.05 -3.03
CA LEU A 382 2.67 -15.71 -4.21
C LEU A 382 4.13 -16.04 -3.92
N GLU A 383 4.55 -17.24 -4.29
CA GLU A 383 5.94 -17.70 -4.18
C GLU A 383 6.84 -16.99 -5.19
N SER A 384 8.14 -16.92 -4.91
CA SER A 384 9.16 -16.24 -5.72
C SER A 384 8.74 -14.83 -6.14
N THR A 385 8.12 -14.11 -5.19
CA THR A 385 7.59 -12.78 -5.38
C THR A 385 8.08 -11.89 -4.23
N ASP A 386 8.89 -10.89 -4.55
CA ASP A 386 9.39 -9.96 -3.54
C ASP A 386 8.46 -8.75 -3.33
N HIS A 387 8.74 -8.00 -2.29
CA HIS A 387 7.92 -6.87 -1.87
C HIS A 387 7.68 -5.82 -2.98
N THR A 388 8.65 -5.61 -3.86
CA THR A 388 8.60 -4.60 -4.92
C THR A 388 7.99 -5.10 -6.23
N ASP A 389 7.67 -6.38 -6.34
CA ASP A 389 7.08 -6.96 -7.56
C ASP A 389 5.73 -6.31 -7.90
N PHE A 390 4.92 -5.94 -6.88
CA PHE A 390 3.66 -5.22 -7.10
C PHE A 390 3.85 -3.81 -7.65
N MET A 391 4.96 -3.19 -7.32
CA MET A 391 5.37 -1.91 -7.91
C MET A 391 5.90 -2.08 -9.33
N GLY A 392 6.17 -3.31 -9.77
CA GLY A 392 6.84 -3.60 -11.02
C GLY A 392 8.31 -3.19 -11.03
N ALA A 393 8.96 -3.07 -9.86
CA ALA A 393 10.38 -2.76 -9.77
C ALA A 393 11.19 -4.03 -10.07
N PHE A 394 11.99 -3.98 -11.14
CA PHE A 394 12.81 -5.12 -11.63
C PHE A 394 12.03 -6.39 -12.00
N SER A 395 10.72 -6.29 -12.13
CA SER A 395 9.82 -7.40 -12.45
C SER A 395 9.50 -7.49 -13.96
N SER A 396 8.88 -8.59 -14.36
CA SER A 396 8.41 -8.76 -15.73
C SER A 396 7.16 -7.95 -16.01
N PRO A 397 7.12 -7.08 -17.05
CA PRO A 397 5.90 -6.36 -17.43
C PRO A 397 4.70 -7.27 -17.71
N ILE A 398 4.95 -8.49 -18.19
CA ILE A 398 3.90 -9.48 -18.48
C ILE A 398 3.32 -10.01 -17.18
N LYS A 399 4.18 -10.38 -16.20
CA LYS A 399 3.76 -10.88 -14.88
C LYS A 399 2.92 -9.81 -14.16
N VAL A 400 3.43 -8.59 -14.08
CA VAL A 400 2.75 -7.47 -13.40
C VAL A 400 1.39 -7.16 -14.03
N ARG A 401 1.35 -7.00 -15.35
CA ARG A 401 0.10 -6.69 -16.06
C ARG A 401 -0.93 -7.80 -15.96
N LYS A 402 -0.51 -9.06 -16.03
CA LYS A 402 -1.41 -10.21 -15.83
C LYS A 402 -1.99 -10.19 -14.43
N PHE A 403 -1.14 -10.03 -13.40
CA PHE A 403 -1.58 -9.96 -12.01
C PHE A 403 -2.65 -8.88 -11.79
N PHE A 404 -2.41 -7.65 -12.24
CA PHE A 404 -3.37 -6.56 -12.04
C PHE A 404 -4.67 -6.73 -12.86
N LEU A 405 -4.63 -7.40 -14.02
CA LEU A 405 -5.86 -7.77 -14.73
C LEU A 405 -6.70 -8.78 -13.94
N GLU A 406 -6.08 -9.79 -13.37
CA GLU A 406 -6.74 -10.79 -12.54
C GLU A 406 -7.27 -10.17 -11.25
N LEU A 407 -6.48 -9.31 -10.60
CA LEU A 407 -6.88 -8.56 -9.42
C LEU A 407 -8.12 -7.69 -9.68
N CYS A 408 -8.14 -6.94 -10.78
CA CYS A 408 -9.29 -6.07 -11.10
C CYS A 408 -10.52 -6.87 -11.53
N ALA A 409 -10.35 -8.01 -12.17
CA ALA A 409 -11.47 -8.86 -12.59
C ALA A 409 -12.21 -9.48 -11.39
N LEU A 410 -11.51 -9.75 -10.29
CA LEU A 410 -12.06 -10.41 -9.09
C LEU A 410 -13.24 -9.62 -8.49
N PRO A 411 -13.13 -8.37 -8.02
CA PRO A 411 -14.26 -7.66 -7.44
C PRO A 411 -15.34 -7.29 -8.48
N TYR A 412 -14.99 -7.19 -9.74
CA TYR A 412 -15.99 -6.96 -10.80
C TYR A 412 -16.94 -8.14 -10.98
N GLY A 413 -16.54 -9.35 -10.64
CA GLY A 413 -17.40 -10.54 -10.62
C GLY A 413 -18.33 -10.66 -9.40
N LEU A 414 -18.25 -9.73 -8.43
CA LEU A 414 -18.96 -9.80 -7.15
C LEU A 414 -20.05 -8.71 -7.05
N LYS A 415 -21.13 -9.01 -6.28
CA LYS A 415 -22.28 -8.10 -6.04
C LYS A 415 -22.22 -7.46 -4.67
#